data_94fa675e16919d0f2056467cf4d6b24a
#
_entry.id   94fa675e16919d0f2056467cf4d6b24a
#
_cell.length_a   1.000
_cell.length_b   1.000
_cell.length_c   1.000
_cell.angle_alpha   90.00
_cell.angle_beta   90.00
_cell.angle_gamma   90.00
#
_symmetry.space_group_name_H-M   'P 1'
#
loop_
_entity.id
_entity.type
_entity.pdbx_description
1 polymer ?
#
loop_
_entity_poly.entity_id
_entity_poly.type
_entity_poly.pdbx_seq_one_letter_code
_entity_poly.pdbx_strand_id
1 'polypeptide(L)'
;MKIVIGSASMAKKRYFEEYFKDYDCEFVLGKDLGIEEPVEYGATSYENALIKARHYSQRSGLSAIALDSSILFLDYPYDDPIQAGSHVKSPQGKELSPIEMKDYYQQLAHEHGGRLRSAWIDAYALVGDNFEYCRDFKDVSEDQSFYLCDESHEKFIASQPLDSISKNLAGVFYYDLDDIDEKSLLIKDEHDQSKYQLFVREVICEMAGLLKLRKRGNI
;
A
#
# COMPACT_ATOMS: atom_id res chain seq x y z
N MET A 1 2.99 19.27 -13.95
CA MET A 1 3.31 19.53 -12.51
C MET A 1 4.18 18.40 -11.98
N LYS A 2 5.24 18.69 -11.17
CA LYS A 2 6.09 17.65 -10.55
C LYS A 2 5.60 17.35 -9.13
N ILE A 3 5.47 16.06 -8.77
CA ILE A 3 4.95 15.57 -7.49
C ILE A 3 5.93 14.54 -6.95
N VAL A 4 6.24 14.60 -5.65
CA VAL A 4 7.14 13.65 -5.00
C VAL A 4 6.33 12.46 -4.49
N ILE A 5 6.83 11.24 -4.75
CA ILE A 5 6.33 10.03 -4.10
C ILE A 5 7.08 9.85 -2.78
N GLY A 6 6.35 9.83 -1.67
CA GLY A 6 6.83 9.62 -0.32
C GLY A 6 7.23 8.16 -0.06
N SER A 7 8.09 7.61 -0.90
CA SER A 7 8.59 6.24 -0.80
C SER A 7 9.80 6.04 -1.71
N ALA A 8 10.70 5.10 -1.37
CA ALA A 8 11.75 4.61 -2.27
C ALA A 8 11.24 3.56 -3.26
N SER A 9 10.01 3.08 -3.12
CA SER A 9 9.43 1.98 -3.90
C SER A 9 9.09 2.39 -5.33
N MET A 10 9.73 1.76 -6.32
CA MET A 10 9.37 1.88 -7.74
C MET A 10 7.97 1.36 -8.03
N ALA A 11 7.49 0.35 -7.29
CA ALA A 11 6.13 -0.17 -7.45
C ALA A 11 5.09 0.90 -7.08
N LYS A 12 5.26 1.61 -5.96
CA LYS A 12 4.37 2.71 -5.57
C LYS A 12 4.42 3.87 -6.59
N LYS A 13 5.60 4.15 -7.16
CA LYS A 13 5.70 5.16 -8.23
C LYS A 13 4.86 4.77 -9.44
N ARG A 14 5.03 3.53 -9.95
CA ARG A 14 4.25 3.02 -11.09
C ARG A 14 2.75 3.00 -10.81
N TYR A 15 2.37 2.65 -9.58
CA TYR A 15 0.99 2.69 -9.13
C TYR A 15 0.38 4.09 -9.31
N PHE A 16 1.02 5.14 -8.81
CA PHE A 16 0.52 6.50 -8.99
C PHE A 16 0.60 6.97 -10.44
N GLU A 17 1.65 6.63 -11.19
CA GLU A 17 1.76 6.95 -12.62
C GLU A 17 0.58 6.38 -13.42
N GLU A 18 0.13 5.16 -13.10
CA GLU A 18 -1.03 4.54 -13.75
C GLU A 18 -2.33 5.25 -13.38
N TYR A 19 -2.59 5.47 -12.10
CA TYR A 19 -3.84 6.13 -11.67
C TYR A 19 -3.94 7.60 -12.09
N PHE A 20 -2.82 8.27 -12.29
CA PHE A 20 -2.77 9.65 -12.76
C PHE A 20 -2.43 9.79 -14.26
N LYS A 21 -2.47 8.71 -15.03
CA LYS A 21 -2.07 8.70 -16.45
C LYS A 21 -2.80 9.74 -17.30
N ASP A 22 -4.04 10.06 -16.95
CA ASP A 22 -4.88 11.04 -17.64
C ASP A 22 -4.63 12.49 -17.21
N TYR A 23 -3.75 12.72 -16.26
CA TYR A 23 -3.45 14.05 -15.75
C TYR A 23 -2.06 14.53 -16.19
N ASP A 24 -1.93 15.87 -16.34
CA ASP A 24 -0.64 16.49 -16.70
C ASP A 24 0.25 16.67 -15.45
N CYS A 25 0.86 15.56 -15.01
CA CYS A 25 1.81 15.53 -13.91
C CYS A 25 2.94 14.53 -14.18
N GLU A 26 4.02 14.68 -13.41
CA GLU A 26 5.21 13.84 -13.39
C GLU A 26 5.54 13.46 -11.96
N PHE A 27 5.83 12.18 -11.72
CA PHE A 27 6.20 11.68 -10.40
C PHE A 27 7.70 11.44 -10.30
N VAL A 28 8.27 11.85 -9.16
CA VAL A 28 9.67 11.61 -8.80
C VAL A 28 9.74 10.92 -7.44
N LEU A 29 10.69 10.03 -7.24
CA LEU A 29 10.91 9.44 -5.92
C LEU A 29 11.73 10.39 -5.06
N GLY A 30 11.48 10.38 -3.74
CA GLY A 30 12.28 11.19 -2.79
C GLY A 30 13.77 10.87 -2.86
N LYS A 31 14.16 9.62 -3.03
CA LYS A 31 15.56 9.21 -3.19
C LYS A 31 16.25 9.84 -4.42
N ASP A 32 15.52 10.07 -5.50
CA ASP A 32 16.05 10.72 -6.71
C ASP A 32 16.32 12.20 -6.49
N LEU A 33 15.78 12.77 -5.40
CA LEU A 33 16.04 14.12 -4.92
C LEU A 33 17.04 14.15 -3.73
N GLY A 34 17.63 13.02 -3.37
CA GLY A 34 18.55 12.89 -2.24
C GLY A 34 17.87 13.06 -0.87
N ILE A 35 16.55 12.79 -0.78
CA ILE A 35 15.80 12.87 0.46
C ILE A 35 15.73 11.48 1.09
N GLU A 36 16.24 11.37 2.31
CA GLU A 36 16.17 10.15 3.12
C GLU A 36 14.73 9.85 3.57
N GLU A 37 14.42 8.59 3.80
CA GLU A 37 13.11 8.19 4.32
C GLU A 37 12.93 8.67 5.76
N PRO A 38 11.72 9.14 6.13
CA PRO A 38 11.43 9.51 7.51
C PRO A 38 11.34 8.28 8.41
N VAL A 39 11.58 8.48 9.69
CA VAL A 39 11.21 7.50 10.72
C VAL A 39 9.69 7.45 10.82
N GLU A 40 9.11 6.27 10.70
CA GLU A 40 7.69 6.01 10.83
C GLU A 40 7.38 5.68 12.30
N TYR A 41 6.66 6.58 12.96
CA TYR A 41 6.27 6.43 14.38
C TYR A 41 4.74 6.46 14.57
N GLY A 42 3.99 6.48 13.48
CA GLY A 42 2.53 6.44 13.51
C GLY A 42 2.01 5.05 13.91
N ALA A 43 0.96 5.02 14.71
CA ALA A 43 0.29 3.79 15.11
C ALA A 43 -0.55 3.18 13.98
N THR A 44 -0.89 3.98 12.96
CA THR A 44 -1.76 3.59 11.84
C THR A 44 -1.11 3.93 10.50
N SER A 45 -1.55 3.25 9.43
CA SER A 45 -1.18 3.60 8.05
C SER A 45 -1.57 5.05 7.71
N TYR A 46 -2.68 5.56 8.26
CA TYR A 46 -3.12 6.94 8.09
C TYR A 46 -2.05 7.94 8.61
N GLU A 47 -1.56 7.73 9.84
CA GLU A 47 -0.54 8.57 10.44
C GLU A 47 0.79 8.48 9.70
N ASN A 48 1.22 7.26 9.33
CA ASN A 48 2.47 7.06 8.61
C ASN A 48 2.42 7.63 7.18
N ALA A 49 1.29 7.54 6.48
CA ALA A 49 1.13 8.19 5.18
C ALA A 49 1.28 9.71 5.29
N LEU A 50 0.69 10.34 6.33
CA LEU A 50 0.86 11.77 6.58
C LEU A 50 2.30 12.15 6.96
N ILE A 51 2.95 11.36 7.83
CA ILE A 51 4.36 11.56 8.19
C ILE A 51 5.23 11.58 6.94
N LYS A 52 5.06 10.59 6.06
CA LYS A 52 5.79 10.50 4.80
C LYS A 52 5.51 11.71 3.90
N ALA A 53 4.24 12.01 3.64
CA ALA A 53 3.87 13.09 2.74
C ALA A 53 4.38 14.45 3.24
N ARG A 54 4.26 14.76 4.53
CA ARG A 54 4.80 15.98 5.16
C ARG A 54 6.31 16.08 5.02
N HIS A 55 7.02 14.99 5.38
CA HIS A 55 8.48 14.96 5.31
C HIS A 55 8.99 15.26 3.90
N TYR A 56 8.45 14.57 2.91
CA TYR A 56 8.91 14.76 1.52
C TYR A 56 8.48 16.10 0.94
N SER A 57 7.29 16.60 1.28
CA SER A 57 6.85 17.93 0.85
C SER A 57 7.75 19.03 1.42
N GLN A 58 8.03 19.01 2.72
CA GLN A 58 8.89 19.97 3.39
C GLN A 58 10.33 19.97 2.86
N ARG A 59 10.89 18.78 2.58
CA ARG A 59 12.26 18.63 2.13
C ARG A 59 12.46 18.97 0.66
N SER A 60 11.46 18.74 -0.18
CA SER A 60 11.54 18.99 -1.62
C SER A 60 11.03 20.37 -2.04
N GLY A 61 10.18 21.00 -1.23
CA GLY A 61 9.41 22.19 -1.64
C GLY A 61 8.36 21.89 -2.72
N LEU A 62 8.02 20.62 -2.94
CA LEU A 62 7.01 20.17 -3.90
C LEU A 62 5.83 19.52 -3.17
N SER A 63 4.69 19.42 -3.84
CA SER A 63 3.63 18.55 -3.33
C SER A 63 4.10 17.11 -3.28
N ALA A 64 3.75 16.39 -2.20
CA ALA A 64 4.14 15.00 -2.01
C ALA A 64 2.92 14.12 -1.76
N ILE A 65 2.88 12.97 -2.45
CA ILE A 65 1.91 11.90 -2.25
C ILE A 65 2.59 10.75 -1.53
N ALA A 66 1.90 10.15 -0.55
CA ALA A 66 2.34 8.92 0.10
C ALA A 66 1.19 7.90 0.19
N LEU A 67 1.57 6.64 0.08
CA LEU A 67 0.72 5.48 0.35
C LEU A 67 1.39 4.67 1.46
N ASP A 68 0.65 4.41 2.52
CA ASP A 68 1.05 3.48 3.57
C ASP A 68 0.00 2.40 3.76
N SER A 69 0.43 1.20 4.14
CA SER A 69 -0.45 0.04 4.27
C SER A 69 -0.21 -0.63 5.61
N SER A 70 -1.30 -0.98 6.29
CA SER A 70 -1.29 -1.85 7.46
C SER A 70 -2.03 -3.15 7.15
N ILE A 71 -1.70 -4.21 7.88
CA ILE A 71 -2.40 -5.48 7.79
C ILE A 71 -3.33 -5.64 8.98
N LEU A 72 -4.53 -6.14 8.72
CA LEU A 72 -5.52 -6.48 9.72
C LEU A 72 -5.87 -7.97 9.62
N PHE A 73 -5.85 -8.68 10.74
CA PHE A 73 -6.33 -10.06 10.85
C PHE A 73 -7.79 -10.05 11.27
N LEU A 74 -8.67 -10.40 10.33
CA LEU A 74 -10.11 -10.18 10.43
C LEU A 74 -10.82 -11.07 11.45
N ASP A 75 -10.21 -12.18 11.83
CA ASP A 75 -10.77 -13.11 12.82
C ASP A 75 -10.41 -12.73 14.27
N TYR A 76 -9.70 -11.61 14.46
CA TYR A 76 -9.25 -11.12 15.76
C TYR A 76 -9.73 -9.67 16.00
N PRO A 77 -9.98 -9.28 17.25
CA PRO A 77 -10.26 -7.89 17.61
C PRO A 77 -9.17 -6.93 17.11
N TYR A 78 -9.55 -5.70 16.82
CA TYR A 78 -8.62 -4.67 16.30
C TYR A 78 -7.47 -4.37 17.26
N ASP A 79 -7.70 -4.47 18.57
CA ASP A 79 -6.74 -4.25 19.65
C ASP A 79 -6.07 -5.54 20.14
N ASP A 80 -6.27 -6.66 19.46
CA ASP A 80 -5.61 -7.92 19.79
C ASP A 80 -4.09 -7.82 19.58
N PRO A 81 -3.26 -8.34 20.48
CA PRO A 81 -1.79 -8.32 20.35
C PRO A 81 -1.23 -8.99 19.08
N ILE A 82 -2.01 -9.86 18.43
CA ILE A 82 -1.62 -10.47 17.15
C ILE A 82 -1.56 -9.45 16.00
N GLN A 83 -2.31 -8.35 16.10
CA GLN A 83 -2.41 -7.36 15.04
C GLN A 83 -1.06 -6.66 14.80
N ALA A 84 -0.49 -6.84 13.61
CA ALA A 84 0.72 -6.13 13.23
C ALA A 84 0.45 -4.65 12.89
N GLY A 85 -0.75 -4.32 12.45
CA GLY A 85 -1.13 -2.96 12.09
C GLY A 85 -0.20 -2.35 11.05
N SER A 86 0.37 -1.19 11.34
CA SER A 86 1.35 -0.49 10.50
C SER A 86 2.78 -1.06 10.61
N HIS A 87 3.03 -1.92 11.60
CA HIS A 87 4.35 -2.49 11.87
C HIS A 87 4.61 -3.81 11.13
N VAL A 88 4.08 -3.95 9.91
CA VAL A 88 4.17 -5.18 9.11
C VAL A 88 5.62 -5.63 8.91
N LYS A 89 6.55 -4.68 8.75
CA LYS A 89 7.98 -4.98 8.60
C LYS A 89 8.70 -5.19 9.92
N SER A 90 8.11 -4.77 11.03
CA SER A 90 8.73 -4.83 12.37
C SER A 90 7.72 -5.23 13.44
N PRO A 91 7.00 -6.36 13.28
CA PRO A 91 5.89 -6.75 14.16
C PRO A 91 6.31 -6.96 15.62
N GLN A 92 7.60 -7.18 15.86
CA GLN A 92 8.19 -7.35 17.19
C GLN A 92 9.17 -6.20 17.56
N GLY A 93 9.03 -5.04 16.91
CA GLY A 93 9.92 -3.89 17.16
C GLY A 93 11.29 -3.97 16.48
N LYS A 94 11.61 -5.07 15.79
CA LYS A 94 12.83 -5.23 14.97
C LYS A 94 12.45 -5.34 13.51
N GLU A 95 13.08 -4.54 12.66
CA GLU A 95 12.89 -4.64 11.20
C GLU A 95 13.38 -5.98 10.68
N LEU A 96 12.49 -6.66 9.95
CA LEU A 96 12.74 -7.96 9.35
C LEU A 96 13.20 -7.80 7.91
N SER A 97 14.16 -8.62 7.50
CA SER A 97 14.44 -8.81 6.07
C SER A 97 13.24 -9.44 5.36
N PRO A 98 13.14 -9.36 4.02
CA PRO A 98 12.02 -9.94 3.28
C PRO A 98 11.77 -11.43 3.58
N ILE A 99 12.82 -12.22 3.73
CA ILE A 99 12.68 -13.65 4.05
C ILE A 99 12.24 -13.86 5.51
N GLU A 100 12.83 -13.11 6.47
CA GLU A 100 12.41 -13.16 7.88
C GLU A 100 10.95 -12.73 8.04
N MET A 101 10.49 -11.74 7.27
CA MET A 101 9.11 -11.29 7.26
C MET A 101 8.16 -12.39 6.76
N LYS A 102 8.48 -13.04 5.65
CA LYS A 102 7.72 -14.21 5.15
C LYS A 102 7.66 -15.30 6.22
N ASP A 103 8.81 -15.68 6.76
CA ASP A 103 8.90 -16.78 7.73
C ASP A 103 8.14 -16.46 9.03
N TYR A 104 8.20 -15.21 9.50
CA TYR A 104 7.43 -14.75 10.66
C TYR A 104 5.92 -14.91 10.46
N TYR A 105 5.36 -14.41 9.36
CA TYR A 105 3.93 -14.48 9.12
C TYR A 105 3.47 -15.90 8.75
N GLN A 106 4.32 -16.69 8.13
CA GLN A 106 4.08 -18.11 7.87
C GLN A 106 3.99 -18.90 9.19
N GLN A 107 4.91 -18.65 10.12
CA GLN A 107 4.89 -19.23 11.44
C GLN A 107 3.66 -18.79 12.24
N LEU A 108 3.33 -17.50 12.20
CA LEU A 108 2.14 -16.96 12.84
C LEU A 108 0.86 -17.64 12.33
N ALA A 109 0.75 -17.83 11.01
CA ALA A 109 -0.37 -18.55 10.41
C ALA A 109 -0.44 -20.01 10.90
N HIS A 110 0.72 -20.69 11.01
CA HIS A 110 0.79 -22.05 11.53
C HIS A 110 0.27 -22.15 12.98
N GLU A 111 0.68 -21.23 13.85
CA GLU A 111 0.26 -21.18 15.26
C GLU A 111 -1.25 -20.90 15.42
N HIS A 112 -1.86 -20.30 14.40
CA HIS A 112 -3.28 -19.94 14.39
C HIS A 112 -4.13 -20.81 13.44
N GLY A 113 -3.78 -22.08 13.28
CA GLY A 113 -4.60 -23.05 12.57
C GLY A 113 -4.34 -23.14 11.06
N GLY A 114 -3.15 -22.72 10.62
CA GLY A 114 -2.65 -22.88 9.25
C GLY A 114 -2.97 -21.69 8.34
N ARG A 115 -3.81 -20.75 8.77
CA ARG A 115 -4.14 -19.54 7.99
C ARG A 115 -4.68 -18.42 8.85
N LEU A 116 -4.41 -17.18 8.43
CA LEU A 116 -4.97 -15.95 9.00
C LEU A 116 -5.77 -15.22 7.93
N ARG A 117 -7.06 -15.01 8.16
CA ARG A 117 -7.88 -14.18 7.27
C ARG A 117 -7.47 -12.73 7.44
N SER A 118 -6.94 -12.15 6.39
CA SER A 118 -6.24 -10.87 6.40
C SER A 118 -6.85 -9.88 5.42
N ALA A 119 -6.64 -8.59 5.66
CA ALA A 119 -6.90 -7.53 4.70
C ALA A 119 -5.85 -6.43 4.82
N TRP A 120 -5.61 -5.74 3.69
CA TRP A 120 -4.81 -4.52 3.68
C TRP A 120 -5.68 -3.30 3.95
N ILE A 121 -5.22 -2.43 4.84
CA ILE A 121 -5.79 -1.11 5.09
C ILE A 121 -4.83 -0.09 4.51
N ASP A 122 -5.18 0.45 3.36
CA ASP A 122 -4.38 1.44 2.64
C ASP A 122 -4.78 2.86 3.02
N ALA A 123 -3.79 3.69 3.26
CA ALA A 123 -3.95 5.11 3.54
C ALA A 123 -3.19 5.95 2.51
N TYR A 124 -3.88 6.92 1.94
CA TYR A 124 -3.39 7.82 0.91
C TYR A 124 -3.28 9.22 1.48
N ALA A 125 -2.10 9.81 1.48
CA ALA A 125 -1.87 11.17 1.91
C ALA A 125 -1.31 12.04 0.78
N LEU A 126 -1.71 13.31 0.77
CA LEU A 126 -1.18 14.35 -0.10
C LEU A 126 -0.94 15.60 0.72
N VAL A 127 0.27 16.15 0.64
CA VAL A 127 0.65 17.40 1.29
C VAL A 127 1.20 18.38 0.24
N GLY A 128 0.69 19.59 0.25
CA GLY A 128 1.17 20.71 -0.55
C GLY A 128 1.35 21.96 0.32
N ASP A 129 1.69 23.09 -0.30
CA ASP A 129 2.05 24.32 0.42
C ASP A 129 1.03 24.78 1.46
N ASN A 130 -0.28 24.65 1.15
CA ASN A 130 -1.35 25.19 1.98
C ASN A 130 -2.48 24.19 2.25
N PHE A 131 -2.23 22.89 2.05
CA PHE A 131 -3.23 21.87 2.30
C PHE A 131 -2.59 20.54 2.70
N GLU A 132 -3.33 19.80 3.50
CA GLU A 132 -3.08 18.40 3.82
C GLU A 132 -4.36 17.60 3.57
N TYR A 133 -4.20 16.42 3.02
CA TYR A 133 -5.28 15.50 2.73
C TYR A 133 -4.82 14.11 3.09
N CYS A 134 -5.68 13.34 3.73
CA CYS A 134 -5.45 11.93 3.96
C CYS A 134 -6.77 11.17 4.06
N ARG A 135 -6.85 10.03 3.43
CA ARG A 135 -7.96 9.07 3.57
C ARG A 135 -7.41 7.66 3.67
N ASP A 136 -8.05 6.85 4.50
CA ASP A 136 -7.79 5.42 4.59
C ASP A 136 -9.04 4.62 4.24
N PHE A 137 -8.82 3.43 3.69
CA PHE A 137 -9.87 2.49 3.39
C PHE A 137 -10.12 1.59 4.60
N LYS A 138 -11.28 1.75 5.25
CA LYS A 138 -11.67 0.99 6.45
C LYS A 138 -12.81 -0.01 6.21
N ASP A 139 -13.53 0.11 5.10
CA ASP A 139 -14.66 -0.76 4.77
C ASP A 139 -14.16 -2.05 4.11
N VAL A 140 -13.51 -2.89 4.91
CA VAL A 140 -12.97 -4.17 4.46
C VAL A 140 -14.12 -5.13 4.18
N SER A 141 -14.41 -5.35 2.92
CA SER A 141 -15.39 -6.33 2.45
C SER A 141 -14.73 -7.70 2.16
N GLU A 142 -15.56 -8.74 1.98
CA GLU A 142 -15.05 -10.10 1.72
C GLU A 142 -14.17 -10.18 0.47
N ASP A 143 -14.50 -9.42 -0.56
CA ASP A 143 -13.78 -9.34 -1.83
C ASP A 143 -12.36 -8.76 -1.71
N GLN A 144 -12.00 -8.19 -0.55
CA GLN A 144 -10.67 -7.64 -0.27
C GLN A 144 -9.88 -8.44 0.73
N SER A 145 -10.50 -9.45 1.31
CA SER A 145 -9.81 -10.34 2.22
C SER A 145 -9.08 -11.45 1.47
N PHE A 146 -8.01 -11.90 2.10
CA PHE A 146 -7.16 -12.98 1.64
C PHE A 146 -6.69 -13.80 2.84
N TYR A 147 -6.03 -14.91 2.58
CA TYR A 147 -5.39 -15.70 3.63
C TYR A 147 -3.87 -15.55 3.56
N LEU A 148 -3.24 -15.24 4.69
CA LEU A 148 -1.85 -15.59 4.93
C LEU A 148 -1.82 -17.03 5.44
N CYS A 149 -1.01 -17.90 4.80
CA CYS A 149 -0.99 -19.33 5.05
C CYS A 149 0.36 -19.79 5.61
N ASP A 150 0.34 -20.93 6.29
CA ASP A 150 1.56 -21.65 6.71
C ASP A 150 2.21 -22.44 5.57
N GLU A 151 1.56 -22.53 4.42
CA GLU A 151 2.12 -23.04 3.18
C GLU A 151 2.74 -21.88 2.38
N SER A 152 3.77 -22.18 1.59
CA SER A 152 4.47 -21.20 0.75
C SER A 152 4.48 -21.65 -0.71
N HIS A 153 4.20 -20.73 -1.61
CA HIS A 153 4.46 -20.90 -3.04
C HIS A 153 5.96 -20.94 -3.31
N GLU A 154 6.39 -21.62 -4.39
CA GLU A 154 7.80 -21.68 -4.80
C GLU A 154 8.37 -20.33 -5.27
N LYS A 155 7.52 -19.50 -5.88
CA LYS A 155 7.87 -18.14 -6.30
C LYS A 155 7.97 -17.22 -5.09
N PHE A 156 9.08 -16.47 -5.00
CA PHE A 156 9.33 -15.47 -3.96
C PHE A 156 9.86 -14.18 -4.58
N ILE A 157 9.25 -13.06 -4.24
CA ILE A 157 9.66 -11.72 -4.67
C ILE A 157 9.99 -10.89 -3.41
N ALA A 158 11.26 -10.50 -3.26
CA ALA A 158 11.73 -9.79 -2.07
C ALA A 158 11.04 -8.43 -1.81
N SER A 159 10.55 -7.76 -2.86
CA SER A 159 9.78 -6.52 -2.72
C SER A 159 8.33 -6.74 -2.26
N GLN A 160 7.84 -7.98 -2.31
CA GLN A 160 6.49 -8.40 -1.94
C GLN A 160 6.53 -9.76 -1.22
N PRO A 161 7.20 -9.83 -0.04
CA PRO A 161 7.53 -11.11 0.60
C PRO A 161 6.31 -11.93 1.04
N LEU A 162 5.19 -11.29 1.36
CA LEU A 162 4.00 -11.97 1.82
C LEU A 162 3.18 -12.62 0.69
N ASP A 163 3.39 -12.22 -0.57
CA ASP A 163 2.63 -12.78 -1.68
C ASP A 163 2.86 -14.28 -1.86
N SER A 164 4.07 -14.77 -1.50
CA SER A 164 4.39 -16.20 -1.56
C SER A 164 3.62 -17.07 -0.55
N ILE A 165 3.03 -16.46 0.48
CA ILE A 165 2.20 -17.13 1.48
C ILE A 165 0.74 -16.66 1.42
N SER A 166 0.38 -15.87 0.42
CA SER A 166 -0.96 -15.30 0.26
C SER A 166 -1.80 -16.10 -0.71
N LYS A 167 -3.01 -16.47 -0.27
CA LYS A 167 -4.03 -17.14 -1.07
C LYS A 167 -5.32 -16.32 -1.09
N ASN A 168 -6.06 -16.39 -2.20
CA ASN A 168 -7.41 -15.85 -2.24
C ASN A 168 -8.37 -16.67 -1.36
N LEU A 169 -9.62 -16.24 -1.21
CA LEU A 169 -10.60 -16.95 -0.39
C LEU A 169 -10.95 -18.37 -0.90
N ALA A 170 -10.68 -18.66 -2.18
CA ALA A 170 -10.83 -19.99 -2.76
C ALA A 170 -9.63 -20.92 -2.46
N GLY A 171 -8.58 -20.41 -1.78
CA GLY A 171 -7.40 -21.18 -1.41
C GLY A 171 -6.33 -21.29 -2.51
N VAL A 172 -6.43 -20.48 -3.55
CA VAL A 172 -5.45 -20.43 -4.67
C VAL A 172 -4.41 -19.38 -4.37
N PHE A 173 -3.12 -19.68 -4.51
CA PHE A 173 -2.07 -18.68 -4.40
C PHE A 173 -2.25 -17.57 -5.45
N TYR A 174 -1.94 -16.33 -5.09
CA TYR A 174 -2.01 -15.25 -6.05
C TYR A 174 -1.10 -15.45 -7.27
N TYR A 175 0.04 -16.12 -7.08
CA TYR A 175 0.97 -16.45 -8.17
C TYR A 175 0.47 -17.51 -9.16
N ASP A 176 -0.59 -18.26 -8.81
CA ASP A 176 -1.23 -19.26 -9.68
C ASP A 176 -2.45 -18.71 -10.41
N LEU A 177 -2.86 -17.47 -10.13
CA LEU A 177 -3.95 -16.84 -10.87
C LEU A 177 -3.45 -16.42 -12.24
N ASP A 178 -4.09 -16.89 -13.31
CA ASP A 178 -3.76 -16.53 -14.68
C ASP A 178 -3.73 -15.00 -14.87
N ASP A 179 -2.77 -14.50 -15.65
CA ASP A 179 -2.57 -13.08 -15.99
C ASP A 179 -2.01 -12.17 -14.88
N ILE A 180 -1.53 -12.69 -13.77
CA ILE A 180 -0.81 -11.87 -12.80
C ILE A 180 0.65 -11.69 -13.24
N ASP A 181 0.89 -10.75 -14.12
CA ASP A 181 2.20 -10.15 -14.35
C ASP A 181 2.63 -9.38 -13.07
N GLU A 182 3.94 -9.32 -12.78
CA GLU A 182 4.51 -8.55 -11.63
C GLU A 182 3.99 -7.10 -11.55
N LYS A 183 3.46 -6.57 -12.67
CA LYS A 183 2.84 -5.24 -12.76
C LYS A 183 1.40 -5.21 -12.26
N SER A 184 0.66 -6.32 -12.30
CA SER A 184 -0.78 -6.36 -12.07
C SER A 184 -1.19 -6.59 -10.61
N LEU A 185 -0.28 -7.04 -9.75
CA LEU A 185 -0.57 -7.25 -8.32
C LEU A 185 -1.03 -5.97 -7.59
N LEU A 186 -0.64 -4.80 -8.10
CA LEU A 186 -1.04 -3.50 -7.55
C LEU A 186 -2.12 -2.78 -8.36
N ILE A 187 -2.28 -3.12 -9.64
CA ILE A 187 -3.19 -2.43 -10.57
C ILE A 187 -4.28 -3.40 -10.97
N LYS A 188 -5.40 -3.35 -10.26
CA LYS A 188 -6.59 -4.09 -10.65
C LYS A 188 -7.24 -3.47 -11.90
N ASP A 189 -7.98 -4.30 -12.64
CA ASP A 189 -8.68 -3.94 -13.87
C ASP A 189 -9.43 -2.60 -13.72
N GLU A 190 -9.38 -1.75 -14.75
CA GLU A 190 -10.13 -0.49 -14.84
C GLU A 190 -11.65 -0.70 -14.70
N HIS A 191 -12.14 -1.91 -14.95
CA HIS A 191 -13.55 -2.30 -14.80
C HIS A 191 -13.89 -2.89 -13.44
N ASP A 192 -12.90 -3.09 -12.55
CA ASP A 192 -13.16 -3.55 -11.19
C ASP A 192 -14.03 -2.52 -10.45
N GLN A 193 -15.24 -2.95 -10.08
CA GLN A 193 -16.24 -2.17 -9.36
C GLN A 193 -16.24 -2.48 -7.86
N SER A 194 -15.19 -3.14 -7.34
CA SER A 194 -15.07 -3.35 -5.90
C SER A 194 -15.11 -2.03 -5.13
N LYS A 195 -15.59 -2.06 -3.90
CA LYS A 195 -15.62 -0.88 -3.03
C LYS A 195 -14.25 -0.24 -2.88
N TYR A 196 -13.20 -1.06 -2.84
CA TYR A 196 -11.83 -0.57 -2.75
C TYR A 196 -11.42 0.20 -4.02
N GLN A 197 -11.69 -0.32 -5.20
CA GLN A 197 -11.35 0.37 -6.45
C GLN A 197 -12.14 1.66 -6.63
N LEU A 198 -13.40 1.68 -6.23
CA LEU A 198 -14.20 2.92 -6.21
C LEU A 198 -13.58 3.95 -5.25
N PHE A 199 -13.21 3.52 -4.04
CA PHE A 199 -12.52 4.38 -3.07
C PHE A 199 -11.20 4.94 -3.64
N VAL A 200 -10.35 4.11 -4.26
CA VAL A 200 -9.09 4.57 -4.86
C VAL A 200 -9.35 5.62 -5.93
N ARG A 201 -10.30 5.40 -6.83
CA ARG A 201 -10.67 6.37 -7.87
C ARG A 201 -11.15 7.70 -7.29
N GLU A 202 -11.97 7.67 -6.24
CA GLU A 202 -12.39 8.88 -5.53
C GLU A 202 -11.20 9.62 -4.95
N VAL A 203 -10.32 8.93 -4.23
CA VAL A 203 -9.10 9.52 -3.64
C VAL A 203 -8.23 10.19 -4.72
N ILE A 204 -8.00 9.51 -5.84
CA ILE A 204 -7.22 10.06 -6.96
C ILE A 204 -7.89 11.30 -7.55
N CYS A 205 -9.21 11.28 -7.73
CA CYS A 205 -9.94 12.46 -8.21
C CYS A 205 -9.85 13.64 -7.24
N GLU A 206 -9.99 13.40 -5.93
CA GLU A 206 -9.86 14.42 -4.89
C GLU A 206 -8.44 15.01 -4.86
N MET A 207 -7.41 14.16 -4.90
CA MET A 207 -6.02 14.59 -4.95
C MET A 207 -5.71 15.41 -6.21
N ALA A 208 -6.19 14.99 -7.38
CA ALA A 208 -6.03 15.71 -8.63
C ALA A 208 -6.72 17.09 -8.56
N GLY A 209 -7.89 17.17 -7.93
CA GLY A 209 -8.61 18.41 -7.68
C GLY A 209 -7.83 19.37 -6.78
N LEU A 210 -7.30 18.89 -5.65
CA LEU A 210 -6.47 19.68 -4.71
C LEU A 210 -5.20 20.22 -5.38
N LEU A 211 -4.57 19.40 -6.23
CA LEU A 211 -3.39 19.79 -7.03
C LEU A 211 -3.74 20.65 -8.23
N LYS A 212 -5.02 20.86 -8.53
CA LYS A 212 -5.52 21.58 -9.72
C LYS A 212 -4.93 21.05 -11.04
N LEU A 213 -4.81 19.71 -11.13
CA LEU A 213 -4.26 19.06 -12.31
C LEU A 213 -5.23 19.17 -13.50
N ARG A 214 -4.68 19.40 -14.70
CA ARG A 214 -5.44 19.35 -15.93
C ARG A 214 -5.45 17.93 -16.49
N LYS A 215 -6.61 17.49 -17.01
CA LYS A 215 -6.66 16.23 -17.79
C LYS A 215 -5.97 16.43 -19.13
N ARG A 216 -5.20 15.43 -19.55
CA ARG A 216 -4.59 15.37 -20.87
C ARG A 216 -5.73 15.24 -21.91
N GLY A 217 -5.70 16.05 -22.95
CA GLY A 217 -6.67 15.97 -24.06
C GLY A 217 -7.88 16.91 -23.97
N ASN A 218 -8.03 17.74 -22.96
CA ASN A 218 -8.97 18.86 -22.96
C ASN A 218 -8.26 20.15 -23.45
N ILE A 219 -8.06 20.22 -24.78
CA ILE A 219 -7.75 21.47 -25.50
C ILE A 219 -8.98 21.89 -26.26
#